data_2983f684c0bc31a33091fa8b4bbb0101
#
_entry.id   2983f684c0bc31a33091fa8b4bbb0101
#
_cell.length_a   1.000
_cell.length_b   1.000
_cell.length_c   1.000
_cell.angle_alpha   90.00
_cell.angle_beta   90.00
_cell.angle_gamma   90.00
#
_symmetry.space_group_name_H-M   'P 1'
#
loop_
_entity.id
_entity.type
_entity.pdbx_description
1 polymer ?
#
loop_
_entity_poly.entity_id
_entity_poly.type
_entity_poly.pdbx_seq_one_letter_code
_entity_poly.pdbx_strand_id
1 'polypeptide(L)'
;MQALILAAGTGKRLCEYTQNNTKCMVPVNGVKLIDRMLSQLLKLKLNRVVIVIGYKGQELMDYLGDNYHGLSIKYVNNPIYDKTNNIYSLALAKDELQEDDTLLVESDLIFDDGMFKLLLDNSFPNLALVAKYETWMDGTMVCIDEDDNIVNFVPKAAFDYNDVGKYYKTVNIYKFSKDFAHNKYVPFLEAYSKAVGNNEYYENVLRIITFLNNHDLKALPITNEKWYEIDDKQDLDIAEAVFAEDKDIINKYYGRYGGFWRFPQMLDYCYLVNPYFSSSKLLDEMQANFKTLLTEYPSGMKVNSLLASKCWGIRQEYIVPGNGAAELIKCLMELDNGKIGIIRPTFEEYPNRLEKDFVVPFVPKFRL
;
A
#
# COMPACT_ATOMS: atom_id res chain seq x y z
N MET A 1 1.99 23.98 -18.28
CA MET A 1 1.64 22.72 -17.59
C MET A 1 0.96 23.02 -16.26
N GLN A 2 0.00 22.21 -15.87
CA GLN A 2 -0.74 22.31 -14.60
C GLN A 2 -0.75 20.97 -13.87
N ALA A 3 -1.19 20.95 -12.60
CA ALA A 3 -1.56 19.71 -11.90
C ALA A 3 -3.06 19.68 -11.67
N LEU A 4 -3.66 18.48 -11.70
CA LEU A 4 -5.05 18.21 -11.35
C LEU A 4 -5.09 17.13 -10.27
N ILE A 5 -5.61 17.47 -9.10
CA ILE A 5 -5.67 16.60 -7.93
C ILE A 5 -7.12 16.17 -7.68
N LEU A 6 -7.37 14.86 -7.63
CA LEU A 6 -8.67 14.31 -7.29
C LEU A 6 -8.79 14.13 -5.77
N ALA A 7 -9.55 14.99 -5.09
CA ALA A 7 -9.68 15.04 -3.64
C ALA A 7 -11.13 15.02 -3.14
N ALA A 8 -12.07 14.49 -3.95
CA ALA A 8 -13.49 14.49 -3.60
C ALA A 8 -13.93 13.33 -2.71
N GLY A 9 -13.10 12.32 -2.51
CA GLY A 9 -13.41 11.07 -1.82
C GLY A 9 -13.66 11.22 -0.32
N THR A 10 -14.50 10.33 0.24
CA THR A 10 -14.90 10.38 1.66
C THR A 10 -13.89 9.80 2.64
N GLY A 11 -13.00 8.91 2.20
CA GLY A 11 -12.02 8.24 3.07
C GLY A 11 -12.62 7.43 4.22
N LYS A 12 -13.80 6.83 4.05
CA LYS A 12 -14.57 6.15 5.14
C LYS A 12 -13.77 5.10 5.91
N ARG A 13 -12.83 4.41 5.26
CA ARG A 13 -12.00 3.35 5.86
C ARG A 13 -10.99 3.89 6.89
N LEU A 14 -10.67 5.17 6.82
CA LEU A 14 -9.79 5.87 7.77
C LEU A 14 -10.50 6.31 9.06
N CYS A 15 -11.83 6.12 9.15
CA CYS A 15 -12.64 6.33 10.34
C CYS A 15 -12.43 7.71 11.02
N GLU A 16 -11.83 7.73 12.23
CA GLU A 16 -11.62 8.95 13.02
C GLU A 16 -10.75 10.01 12.31
N TYR A 17 -9.82 9.61 11.46
CA TYR A 17 -8.93 10.54 10.74
C TYR A 17 -9.65 11.40 9.71
N THR A 18 -10.82 10.94 9.23
CA THR A 18 -11.60 11.62 8.19
C THR A 18 -12.95 12.13 8.67
N GLN A 19 -13.27 12.03 9.97
CA GLN A 19 -14.54 12.56 10.51
C GLN A 19 -14.69 14.07 10.29
N ASN A 20 -13.62 14.82 10.49
CA ASN A 20 -13.59 16.28 10.40
C ASN A 20 -12.71 16.81 9.26
N ASN A 21 -12.09 15.93 8.48
CA ASN A 21 -11.15 16.28 7.42
C ASN A 21 -11.40 15.47 6.16
N THR A 22 -10.93 15.98 5.03
CA THR A 22 -10.83 15.16 3.81
C THR A 22 -9.65 14.18 3.91
N LYS A 23 -9.65 13.11 3.09
CA LYS A 23 -8.61 12.09 3.05
C LYS A 23 -7.20 12.69 2.83
N CYS A 24 -7.07 13.68 1.95
CA CYS A 24 -5.80 14.33 1.66
C CYS A 24 -5.24 15.19 2.81
N MET A 25 -6.03 15.49 3.83
CA MET A 25 -5.58 16.20 5.03
C MET A 25 -5.10 15.26 6.16
N VAL A 26 -5.14 13.95 5.94
CA VAL A 26 -4.61 12.97 6.91
C VAL A 26 -3.08 13.13 7.00
N PRO A 27 -2.53 13.28 8.23
CA PRO A 27 -1.09 13.42 8.40
C PRO A 27 -0.38 12.07 8.39
N VAL A 28 0.78 12.01 7.74
CA VAL A 28 1.76 10.94 7.83
C VAL A 28 3.02 11.51 8.47
N ASN A 29 3.44 10.98 9.60
CA ASN A 29 4.56 11.52 10.38
C ASN A 29 4.41 13.04 10.64
N GLY A 30 3.19 13.49 10.97
CA GLY A 30 2.90 14.89 11.32
C GLY A 30 2.72 15.85 10.15
N VAL A 31 2.90 15.42 8.90
CA VAL A 31 2.72 16.27 7.70
C VAL A 31 1.56 15.75 6.86
N LYS A 32 0.59 16.60 6.54
CA LYS A 32 -0.57 16.22 5.73
C LYS A 32 -0.18 15.80 4.32
N LEU A 33 -0.88 14.85 3.74
CA LEU A 33 -0.64 14.37 2.37
C LEU A 33 -0.69 15.51 1.36
N ILE A 34 -1.70 16.38 1.47
CA ILE A 34 -1.84 17.53 0.55
C ILE A 34 -0.68 18.52 0.66
N ASP A 35 -0.15 18.78 1.86
CA ASP A 35 0.99 19.70 2.05
C ASP A 35 2.26 19.12 1.43
N ARG A 36 2.49 17.79 1.57
CA ARG A 36 3.61 17.11 0.90
C ARG A 36 3.49 17.25 -0.61
N MET A 37 2.33 16.92 -1.16
CA MET A 37 2.07 16.96 -2.59
C MET A 37 2.23 18.38 -3.15
N LEU A 38 1.63 19.39 -2.52
CA LEU A 38 1.76 20.78 -2.97
C LEU A 38 3.20 21.29 -2.83
N SER A 39 3.92 20.90 -1.79
CA SER A 39 5.35 21.29 -1.64
C SER A 39 6.24 20.68 -2.73
N GLN A 40 5.91 19.48 -3.21
CA GLN A 40 6.59 18.85 -4.35
C GLN A 40 6.22 19.56 -5.66
N LEU A 41 4.94 19.88 -5.86
CA LEU A 41 4.45 20.61 -7.05
C LEU A 41 5.01 22.03 -7.13
N LEU A 42 5.24 22.70 -6.00
CA LEU A 42 5.90 24.01 -5.96
C LEU A 42 7.31 24.01 -6.56
N LYS A 43 8.03 22.89 -6.50
CA LYS A 43 9.37 22.75 -7.09
C LYS A 43 9.32 22.70 -8.61
N LEU A 44 8.11 22.52 -9.19
CA LEU A 44 7.87 22.50 -10.62
C LEU A 44 7.39 23.88 -11.08
N LYS A 45 7.64 24.22 -12.34
CA LYS A 45 7.16 25.47 -12.93
C LYS A 45 5.73 25.28 -13.48
N LEU A 46 4.78 25.09 -12.57
CA LEU A 46 3.37 24.92 -12.93
C LEU A 46 2.65 26.27 -13.05
N ASN A 47 1.70 26.36 -13.98
CA ASN A 47 0.84 27.53 -14.14
C ASN A 47 -0.18 27.63 -12.99
N ARG A 48 -0.72 26.49 -12.55
CA ARG A 48 -1.70 26.38 -11.46
C ARG A 48 -1.86 24.94 -11.00
N VAL A 49 -2.56 24.76 -9.88
CA VAL A 49 -3.11 23.48 -9.44
C VAL A 49 -4.64 23.55 -9.48
N VAL A 50 -5.28 22.54 -10.03
CA VAL A 50 -6.73 22.34 -9.98
C VAL A 50 -7.00 21.23 -8.96
N ILE A 51 -7.88 21.47 -7.99
CA ILE A 51 -8.25 20.48 -6.98
C ILE A 51 -9.75 20.18 -7.12
N VAL A 52 -10.08 18.93 -7.42
CA VAL A 52 -11.47 18.48 -7.43
C VAL A 52 -11.86 18.10 -6.02
N ILE A 53 -12.76 18.84 -5.41
CA ILE A 53 -13.21 18.70 -4.03
C ILE A 53 -14.60 18.06 -3.95
N GLY A 54 -14.96 17.51 -2.79
CA GLY A 54 -16.26 16.92 -2.52
C GLY A 54 -16.50 16.84 -1.01
N TYR A 55 -16.30 15.67 -0.42
CA TYR A 55 -16.43 15.49 1.02
C TYR A 55 -15.52 16.45 1.79
N LYS A 56 -16.10 17.26 2.68
CA LYS A 56 -15.35 18.25 3.47
C LYS A 56 -14.51 19.22 2.61
N GLY A 57 -15.02 19.50 1.39
CA GLY A 57 -14.30 20.37 0.45
C GLY A 57 -14.14 21.79 0.95
N GLN A 58 -15.08 22.33 1.74
CA GLN A 58 -14.96 23.65 2.30
C GLN A 58 -13.81 23.74 3.33
N GLU A 59 -13.66 22.73 4.17
CA GLU A 59 -12.58 22.65 5.14
C GLU A 59 -11.20 22.61 4.45
N LEU A 60 -11.10 21.97 3.29
CA LEU A 60 -9.88 21.98 2.48
C LEU A 60 -9.62 23.35 1.86
N MET A 61 -10.65 24.00 1.33
CA MET A 61 -10.56 25.36 0.76
C MET A 61 -10.15 26.39 1.83
N ASP A 62 -10.76 26.32 3.01
CA ASP A 62 -10.42 27.20 4.14
C ASP A 62 -8.99 27.01 4.64
N TYR A 63 -8.47 25.77 4.52
CA TYR A 63 -7.11 25.42 4.90
C TYR A 63 -6.07 25.92 3.90
N LEU A 64 -6.28 25.69 2.60
CA LEU A 64 -5.28 25.99 1.56
C LEU A 64 -5.41 27.40 0.97
N GLY A 65 -6.62 27.99 0.98
CA GLY A 65 -6.92 29.22 0.25
C GLY A 65 -6.88 29.03 -1.27
N ASP A 66 -6.74 30.12 -1.99
CA ASP A 66 -6.66 30.17 -3.46
C ASP A 66 -5.19 30.28 -3.99
N ASN A 67 -4.23 30.32 -3.05
CA ASN A 67 -2.82 30.45 -3.35
C ASN A 67 -1.97 29.74 -2.30
N TYR A 68 -1.20 28.75 -2.73
CA TYR A 68 -0.26 28.04 -1.88
C TYR A 68 1.16 28.47 -2.19
N HIS A 69 1.73 29.37 -1.39
CA HIS A 69 3.09 29.89 -1.52
C HIS A 69 3.45 30.42 -2.93
N GLY A 70 2.51 31.08 -3.59
CA GLY A 70 2.68 31.61 -4.94
C GLY A 70 2.13 30.71 -6.06
N LEU A 71 1.74 29.47 -5.75
CA LEU A 71 1.07 28.57 -6.68
C LEU A 71 -0.45 28.79 -6.61
N SER A 72 -1.06 29.22 -7.72
CA SER A 72 -2.51 29.45 -7.79
C SER A 72 -3.27 28.14 -7.70
N ILE A 73 -4.34 28.12 -6.90
CA ILE A 73 -5.24 26.98 -6.75
C ILE A 73 -6.63 27.33 -7.30
N LYS A 74 -7.16 26.45 -8.15
CA LYS A 74 -8.55 26.48 -8.62
C LYS A 74 -9.28 25.26 -8.09
N TYR A 75 -10.50 25.47 -7.58
CA TYR A 75 -11.32 24.39 -7.07
C TYR A 75 -12.45 24.04 -8.04
N VAL A 76 -12.70 22.74 -8.19
CA VAL A 76 -13.85 22.18 -8.92
C VAL A 76 -14.65 21.34 -7.93
N ASN A 77 -15.92 21.68 -7.70
CA ASN A 77 -16.73 21.00 -6.71
C ASN A 77 -17.52 19.84 -7.31
N ASN A 78 -17.41 18.65 -6.73
CA ASN A 78 -18.30 17.52 -6.99
C ASN A 78 -19.41 17.49 -5.92
N PRO A 79 -20.62 17.99 -6.22
CA PRO A 79 -21.70 18.09 -5.23
C PRO A 79 -22.38 16.76 -4.90
N ILE A 80 -22.12 15.71 -5.68
CA ILE A 80 -22.69 14.37 -5.54
C ILE A 80 -21.61 13.29 -5.34
N TYR A 81 -20.52 13.67 -4.69
CA TYR A 81 -19.36 12.79 -4.42
C TYR A 81 -19.73 11.47 -3.73
N ASP A 82 -20.81 11.46 -2.94
CA ASP A 82 -21.31 10.29 -2.21
C ASP A 82 -22.05 9.25 -3.07
N LYS A 83 -22.41 9.64 -4.31
CA LYS A 83 -23.15 8.83 -5.30
C LYS A 83 -22.35 8.52 -6.55
N THR A 84 -21.13 9.06 -6.66
CA THR A 84 -20.28 8.96 -7.84
C THR A 84 -18.90 8.48 -7.47
N ASN A 85 -18.14 8.03 -8.46
CA ASN A 85 -16.74 7.67 -8.30
C ASN A 85 -15.83 8.72 -8.97
N ASN A 86 -14.51 8.46 -9.02
CA ASN A 86 -13.50 9.40 -9.50
C ASN A 86 -13.67 9.81 -10.98
N ILE A 87 -14.31 8.99 -11.82
CA ILE A 87 -14.67 9.35 -13.21
C ILE A 87 -15.50 10.63 -13.28
N TYR A 88 -16.49 10.79 -12.39
CA TYR A 88 -17.33 11.97 -12.38
C TYR A 88 -16.60 13.21 -11.89
N SER A 89 -15.76 13.05 -10.88
CA SER A 89 -14.87 14.11 -10.40
C SER A 89 -13.97 14.63 -11.54
N LEU A 90 -13.41 13.72 -12.33
CA LEU A 90 -12.58 14.10 -13.47
C LEU A 90 -13.42 14.71 -14.61
N ALA A 91 -14.63 14.21 -14.85
CA ALA A 91 -15.55 14.78 -15.85
C ALA A 91 -15.97 16.21 -15.53
N LEU A 92 -16.11 16.57 -14.24
CA LEU A 92 -16.36 17.94 -13.81
C LEU A 92 -15.20 18.89 -14.11
N ALA A 93 -13.96 18.38 -14.09
CA ALA A 93 -12.75 19.13 -14.39
C ALA A 93 -12.27 18.97 -15.85
N LYS A 94 -13.12 18.54 -16.76
CA LYS A 94 -12.77 18.25 -18.16
C LYS A 94 -12.28 19.47 -18.92
N ASP A 95 -12.85 20.65 -18.64
CA ASP A 95 -12.47 21.89 -19.32
C ASP A 95 -11.05 22.29 -18.90
N GLU A 96 -10.73 22.16 -17.60
CA GLU A 96 -9.39 22.38 -17.07
C GLU A 96 -8.37 21.40 -17.66
N LEU A 97 -8.76 20.12 -17.77
CA LEU A 97 -7.89 19.07 -18.34
C LEU A 97 -7.49 19.36 -19.81
N GLN A 98 -8.34 20.07 -20.54
CA GLN A 98 -8.12 20.45 -21.94
C GLN A 98 -7.36 21.76 -22.11
N GLU A 99 -7.11 22.54 -21.06
CA GLU A 99 -6.46 23.84 -21.17
C GLU A 99 -4.93 23.75 -21.31
N ASP A 100 -4.29 22.75 -20.67
CA ASP A 100 -2.83 22.64 -20.63
C ASP A 100 -2.39 21.17 -20.44
N ASP A 101 -1.11 20.89 -20.68
CA ASP A 101 -0.50 19.62 -20.28
C ASP A 101 -0.68 19.44 -18.76
N THR A 102 -1.13 18.26 -18.34
CA THR A 102 -1.61 18.05 -16.98
C THR A 102 -0.91 16.87 -16.30
N LEU A 103 -0.44 17.09 -15.06
CA LEU A 103 -0.14 16.03 -14.10
C LEU A 103 -1.44 15.71 -13.37
N LEU A 104 -2.04 14.55 -13.63
CA LEU A 104 -3.20 14.04 -12.91
C LEU A 104 -2.73 13.20 -11.72
N VAL A 105 -3.23 13.49 -10.51
CA VAL A 105 -2.77 12.85 -9.28
C VAL A 105 -3.96 12.55 -8.37
N GLU A 106 -3.98 11.37 -7.75
CA GLU A 106 -4.90 11.07 -6.66
C GLU A 106 -4.38 11.61 -5.32
N SER A 107 -5.27 12.06 -4.46
CA SER A 107 -4.92 12.84 -3.26
C SER A 107 -4.55 12.01 -2.03
N ASP A 108 -4.62 10.71 -2.11
CA ASP A 108 -4.36 9.74 -1.03
C ASP A 108 -2.99 9.08 -1.11
N LEU A 109 -2.12 9.67 -1.91
CA LEU A 109 -0.77 9.17 -2.15
C LEU A 109 0.26 9.86 -1.26
N ILE A 110 1.23 9.08 -0.80
CA ILE A 110 2.52 9.56 -0.32
C ILE A 110 3.62 8.97 -1.19
N PHE A 111 4.60 9.79 -1.58
CA PHE A 111 5.67 9.37 -2.49
C PHE A 111 6.91 10.26 -2.37
N ASP A 112 8.04 9.76 -2.86
CA ASP A 112 9.32 10.46 -2.87
C ASP A 112 9.30 11.71 -3.76
N ASP A 113 10.13 12.69 -3.42
CA ASP A 113 10.23 14.00 -4.10
C ASP A 113 10.58 13.90 -5.59
N GLY A 114 11.20 12.82 -6.04
CA GLY A 114 11.62 12.62 -7.43
C GLY A 114 10.51 12.19 -8.41
N MET A 115 9.35 11.75 -7.90
CA MET A 115 8.31 11.10 -8.73
C MET A 115 7.80 11.96 -9.89
N PHE A 116 7.48 13.21 -9.65
CA PHE A 116 7.06 14.10 -10.72
C PHE A 116 8.18 14.37 -11.75
N LYS A 117 9.42 14.41 -11.28
CA LYS A 117 10.57 14.64 -12.16
C LYS A 117 10.75 13.48 -13.14
N LEU A 118 10.51 12.24 -12.74
CA LEU A 118 10.54 11.09 -13.66
C LEU A 118 9.60 11.29 -14.85
N LEU A 119 8.38 11.77 -14.61
CA LEU A 119 7.42 12.05 -15.67
C LEU A 119 7.85 13.22 -16.56
N LEU A 120 8.45 14.27 -15.98
CA LEU A 120 8.83 15.47 -16.72
C LEU A 120 10.10 15.28 -17.54
N ASP A 121 11.04 14.49 -17.06
CA ASP A 121 12.29 14.17 -17.76
C ASP A 121 12.05 13.21 -18.95
N ASN A 122 10.94 12.48 -18.95
CA ASN A 122 10.57 11.61 -20.06
C ASN A 122 9.87 12.40 -21.16
N SER A 123 10.38 12.29 -22.40
CA SER A 123 9.87 13.03 -23.56
C SER A 123 8.52 12.52 -24.09
N PHE A 124 8.08 11.32 -23.71
CA PHE A 124 6.80 10.81 -24.19
C PHE A 124 5.65 11.65 -23.60
N PRO A 125 4.65 12.02 -24.41
CA PRO A 125 3.64 13.02 -24.01
C PRO A 125 2.67 12.52 -22.95
N ASN A 126 2.34 11.22 -22.96
CA ASN A 126 1.33 10.66 -22.06
C ASN A 126 1.90 9.45 -21.31
N LEU A 127 2.02 9.57 -20.02
CA LEU A 127 2.68 8.58 -19.16
C LEU A 127 1.81 8.24 -17.95
N ALA A 128 1.87 6.99 -17.54
CA ALA A 128 1.38 6.52 -16.23
C ALA A 128 2.56 5.98 -15.42
N LEU A 129 2.78 6.48 -14.22
CA LEU A 129 3.70 5.84 -13.28
C LEU A 129 3.12 4.49 -12.85
N VAL A 130 3.93 3.45 -12.89
CA VAL A 130 3.52 2.09 -12.51
C VAL A 130 4.58 1.44 -11.63
N ALA A 131 4.14 0.63 -10.68
CA ALA A 131 5.01 -0.18 -9.82
C ALA A 131 4.76 -1.66 -10.09
N LYS A 132 5.81 -2.49 -10.03
CA LYS A 132 5.61 -3.95 -10.11
C LYS A 132 4.66 -4.39 -9.02
N TYR A 133 3.70 -5.26 -9.35
CA TYR A 133 2.69 -5.72 -8.39
C TYR A 133 3.32 -6.33 -7.13
N GLU A 134 2.83 -5.92 -5.99
CA GLU A 134 3.07 -6.49 -4.68
C GLU A 134 1.75 -6.85 -4.00
N THR A 135 1.77 -7.81 -3.09
CA THR A 135 0.55 -8.41 -2.50
C THR A 135 -0.32 -7.45 -1.66
N TRP A 136 0.21 -6.30 -1.28
CA TRP A 136 -0.55 -5.25 -0.58
C TRP A 136 -1.34 -4.34 -1.52
N MET A 137 -0.98 -4.32 -2.81
CA MET A 137 -1.58 -3.43 -3.80
C MET A 137 -2.99 -3.89 -4.18
N ASP A 138 -3.92 -2.97 -4.20
CA ASP A 138 -5.32 -3.18 -4.61
C ASP A 138 -5.70 -2.21 -5.76
N GLY A 139 -6.88 -2.40 -6.35
CA GLY A 139 -7.41 -1.54 -7.41
C GLY A 139 -7.05 -1.99 -8.82
N THR A 140 -6.83 -1.01 -9.71
CA THR A 140 -6.55 -1.27 -11.13
C THR A 140 -5.10 -1.64 -11.36
N MET A 141 -4.89 -2.77 -12.04
CA MET A 141 -3.56 -3.19 -12.51
C MET A 141 -3.40 -2.89 -14.00
N VAL A 142 -2.17 -2.89 -14.48
CA VAL A 142 -1.86 -2.80 -15.91
C VAL A 142 -0.92 -3.91 -16.35
N CYS A 143 -1.06 -4.31 -17.61
CA CYS A 143 -0.08 -5.11 -18.32
C CYS A 143 0.66 -4.21 -19.31
N ILE A 144 1.96 -4.40 -19.43
CA ILE A 144 2.82 -3.64 -20.35
C ILE A 144 3.53 -4.59 -21.31
N ASP A 145 3.87 -4.10 -22.48
CA ASP A 145 4.70 -4.81 -23.45
C ASP A 145 6.21 -4.49 -23.26
N GLU A 146 7.05 -5.01 -24.16
CA GLU A 146 8.51 -4.84 -24.12
C GLU A 146 8.96 -3.39 -24.38
N ASP A 147 8.09 -2.57 -24.97
CA ASP A 147 8.31 -1.14 -25.25
C ASP A 147 7.66 -0.21 -24.21
N ASP A 148 7.23 -0.75 -23.06
CA ASP A 148 6.49 -0.07 -22.00
C ASP A 148 5.13 0.50 -22.42
N ASN A 149 4.55 0.05 -23.55
CA ASN A 149 3.17 0.45 -23.85
C ASN A 149 2.21 -0.28 -22.91
N ILE A 150 1.22 0.43 -22.39
CA ILE A 150 0.15 -0.19 -21.63
C ILE A 150 -0.79 -0.92 -22.60
N VAL A 151 -0.81 -2.24 -22.52
CA VAL A 151 -1.63 -3.08 -23.41
C VAL A 151 -2.97 -3.47 -22.80
N ASN A 152 -3.12 -3.36 -21.48
CA ASN A 152 -4.38 -3.62 -20.79
C ASN A 152 -4.43 -2.94 -19.43
N PHE A 153 -5.60 -2.40 -19.08
CA PHE A 153 -5.97 -2.06 -17.70
C PHE A 153 -6.86 -3.18 -17.16
N VAL A 154 -6.43 -3.84 -16.10
CA VAL A 154 -7.10 -4.99 -15.47
C VAL A 154 -7.84 -4.49 -14.24
N PRO A 155 -9.17 -4.36 -14.29
CA PRO A 155 -9.95 -3.95 -13.12
C PRO A 155 -9.94 -5.08 -12.08
N LYS A 156 -10.19 -4.73 -10.81
CA LYS A 156 -10.20 -5.66 -9.67
C LYS A 156 -11.03 -6.93 -9.94
N ALA A 157 -12.18 -6.81 -10.60
CA ALA A 157 -13.05 -7.94 -10.92
C ALA A 157 -12.47 -8.93 -11.95
N ALA A 158 -11.46 -8.49 -12.73
CA ALA A 158 -10.77 -9.31 -13.73
C ALA A 158 -9.35 -9.70 -13.30
N PHE A 159 -8.99 -9.44 -12.04
CA PHE A 159 -7.68 -9.81 -11.49
C PHE A 159 -7.56 -11.32 -11.36
N ASP A 160 -6.50 -11.90 -11.94
CA ASP A 160 -6.19 -13.33 -11.85
C ASP A 160 -4.85 -13.52 -11.11
N TYR A 161 -4.89 -14.23 -9.99
CA TYR A 161 -3.69 -14.52 -9.19
C TYR A 161 -2.65 -15.38 -9.92
N ASN A 162 -3.03 -16.10 -10.98
CA ASN A 162 -2.07 -16.83 -11.81
C ASN A 162 -1.22 -15.92 -12.71
N ASP A 163 -1.68 -14.69 -12.94
CA ASP A 163 -1.03 -13.71 -13.82
C ASP A 163 -0.27 -12.62 -13.05
N VAL A 164 -0.15 -12.71 -11.72
CA VAL A 164 0.50 -11.67 -10.87
C VAL A 164 1.90 -11.27 -11.36
N GLY A 165 2.63 -12.21 -11.97
CA GLY A 165 3.94 -11.94 -12.57
C GLY A 165 3.93 -10.93 -13.74
N LYS A 166 2.78 -10.70 -14.38
CA LYS A 166 2.59 -9.78 -15.51
C LYS A 166 2.10 -8.41 -15.09
N TYR A 167 1.61 -8.26 -13.84
CA TYR A 167 0.92 -7.05 -13.40
C TYR A 167 1.86 -6.00 -12.85
N TYR A 168 1.46 -4.77 -13.14
CA TYR A 168 1.94 -3.56 -12.50
C TYR A 168 0.72 -2.81 -11.92
N LYS A 169 0.89 -2.17 -10.76
CA LYS A 169 -0.11 -1.27 -10.18
C LYS A 169 0.11 0.13 -10.73
N THR A 170 -0.96 0.80 -11.12
CA THR A 170 -0.91 2.25 -11.36
C THR A 170 -0.61 2.97 -10.06
N VAL A 171 0.39 3.87 -10.07
CA VAL A 171 0.70 4.72 -8.90
C VAL A 171 -0.32 5.85 -8.75
N ASN A 172 -1.28 5.92 -9.68
CA ASN A 172 -2.30 6.97 -9.77
C ASN A 172 -1.69 8.37 -9.94
N ILE A 173 -0.56 8.43 -10.62
CA ILE A 173 0.09 9.66 -11.09
C ILE A 173 0.32 9.53 -12.60
N TYR A 174 -0.25 10.47 -13.35
CA TYR A 174 -0.22 10.45 -14.81
C TYR A 174 0.27 11.79 -15.36
N LYS A 175 0.89 11.73 -16.52
CA LYS A 175 1.15 12.92 -17.39
C LYS A 175 0.29 12.79 -18.62
N PHE A 176 -0.57 13.75 -18.87
CA PHE A 176 -1.38 13.85 -20.08
C PHE A 176 -1.03 15.13 -20.83
N SER A 177 -0.76 15.02 -22.13
CA SER A 177 -0.65 16.18 -22.99
C SER A 177 -2.04 16.81 -23.21
N LYS A 178 -2.06 18.11 -23.42
CA LYS A 178 -3.26 18.84 -23.81
C LYS A 178 -3.93 18.23 -25.04
N ASP A 179 -3.14 17.83 -26.03
CA ASP A 179 -3.62 17.20 -27.26
C ASP A 179 -4.35 15.87 -26.98
N PHE A 180 -3.75 15.00 -26.19
CA PHE A 180 -4.38 13.74 -25.77
C PHE A 180 -5.67 13.98 -24.99
N ALA A 181 -5.64 14.90 -24.03
CA ALA A 181 -6.81 15.26 -23.25
C ALA A 181 -7.96 15.75 -24.13
N HIS A 182 -7.68 16.69 -25.05
CA HIS A 182 -8.68 17.33 -25.91
C HIS A 182 -9.23 16.38 -26.99
N ASN A 183 -8.34 15.68 -27.70
CA ASN A 183 -8.71 14.94 -28.90
C ASN A 183 -9.12 13.48 -28.61
N LYS A 184 -8.73 12.93 -27.44
CA LYS A 184 -9.01 11.52 -27.12
C LYS A 184 -9.67 11.37 -25.77
N TYR A 185 -8.98 11.73 -24.67
CA TYR A 185 -9.41 11.33 -23.35
C TYR A 185 -10.78 11.92 -22.97
N VAL A 186 -10.99 13.23 -23.11
CA VAL A 186 -12.24 13.88 -22.73
C VAL A 186 -13.42 13.43 -23.59
N PRO A 187 -13.34 13.31 -24.92
CA PRO A 187 -14.42 12.72 -25.73
C PRO A 187 -14.84 11.32 -25.28
N PHE A 188 -13.86 10.45 -24.97
CA PHE A 188 -14.17 9.11 -24.44
C PHE A 188 -14.73 9.15 -23.04
N LEU A 189 -14.23 10.03 -22.16
CA LEU A 189 -14.74 10.24 -20.81
C LEU A 189 -16.23 10.64 -20.82
N GLU A 190 -16.58 11.60 -21.67
CA GLU A 190 -17.98 12.02 -21.82
C GLU A 190 -18.89 10.92 -22.37
N ALA A 191 -18.43 10.22 -23.41
CA ALA A 191 -19.17 9.12 -24.00
C ALA A 191 -19.39 7.99 -22.99
N TYR A 192 -18.34 7.61 -22.27
CA TYR A 192 -18.37 6.55 -21.27
C TYR A 192 -19.32 6.90 -20.09
N SER A 193 -19.18 8.11 -19.55
CA SER A 193 -20.05 8.60 -18.44
C SER A 193 -21.53 8.61 -18.84
N LYS A 194 -21.84 8.97 -20.09
CA LYS A 194 -23.21 8.93 -20.61
C LYS A 194 -23.74 7.51 -20.84
N ALA A 195 -22.89 6.59 -21.25
CA ALA A 195 -23.28 5.22 -21.61
C ALA A 195 -23.37 4.28 -20.40
N VAL A 196 -22.43 4.40 -19.46
CA VAL A 196 -22.23 3.46 -18.34
C VAL A 196 -22.65 4.09 -17.00
N GLY A 197 -22.46 5.41 -16.85
CA GLY A 197 -22.80 6.16 -15.65
C GLY A 197 -21.58 6.77 -14.95
N ASN A 198 -21.84 7.39 -13.81
CA ASN A 198 -20.88 8.22 -13.09
C ASN A 198 -20.25 7.51 -11.87
N ASN A 199 -20.62 6.25 -11.61
CA ASN A 199 -20.07 5.47 -10.48
C ASN A 199 -19.03 4.46 -10.94
N GLU A 200 -18.08 4.93 -11.75
CA GLU A 200 -17.02 4.15 -12.39
C GLU A 200 -15.67 4.78 -12.10
N TYR A 201 -14.59 4.02 -12.38
CA TYR A 201 -13.22 4.52 -12.32
C TYR A 201 -12.81 5.13 -13.65
N TYR A 202 -12.08 6.25 -13.64
CA TYR A 202 -11.61 6.93 -14.85
C TYR A 202 -10.62 6.09 -15.66
N GLU A 203 -9.96 5.12 -15.04
CA GLU A 203 -9.08 4.16 -15.72
C GLU A 203 -9.84 3.25 -16.70
N ASN A 204 -11.15 3.07 -16.51
CA ASN A 204 -11.97 2.36 -17.49
C ASN A 204 -12.01 3.08 -18.85
N VAL A 205 -11.89 4.39 -18.85
CA VAL A 205 -11.75 5.19 -20.08
C VAL A 205 -10.38 4.94 -20.73
N LEU A 206 -9.31 4.97 -19.94
CA LEU A 206 -7.96 4.64 -20.42
C LEU A 206 -7.91 3.22 -21.00
N ARG A 207 -8.58 2.27 -20.37
CA ARG A 207 -8.70 0.90 -20.86
C ARG A 207 -9.30 0.84 -22.27
N ILE A 208 -10.37 1.58 -22.54
CA ILE A 208 -10.98 1.61 -23.89
C ILE A 208 -10.02 2.23 -24.90
N ILE A 209 -9.38 3.34 -24.56
CA ILE A 209 -8.41 4.00 -25.42
C ILE A 209 -7.26 3.05 -25.76
N THR A 210 -6.75 2.34 -24.77
CA THR A 210 -5.67 1.35 -24.92
C THR A 210 -6.06 0.21 -25.88
N PHE A 211 -7.31 -0.29 -25.80
CA PHE A 211 -7.78 -1.31 -26.74
C PHE A 211 -7.94 -0.82 -28.19
N LEU A 212 -8.18 0.47 -28.35
CA LEU A 212 -8.25 1.07 -29.70
C LEU A 212 -6.85 1.41 -30.26
N ASN A 213 -5.96 1.88 -29.40
CA ASN A 213 -4.58 2.19 -29.74
C ASN A 213 -3.70 2.19 -28.49
N ASN A 214 -2.88 1.16 -28.33
CA ASN A 214 -1.99 0.99 -27.17
C ASN A 214 -0.74 1.87 -27.18
N HIS A 215 -0.52 2.70 -28.21
CA HIS A 215 0.63 3.60 -28.29
C HIS A 215 0.35 5.02 -27.77
N ASP A 216 -0.87 5.29 -27.32
CA ASP A 216 -1.24 6.63 -26.84
C ASP A 216 -0.77 6.91 -25.42
N LEU A 217 -0.61 5.88 -24.59
CA LEU A 217 -0.21 5.97 -23.19
C LEU A 217 0.85 4.92 -22.87
N LYS A 218 1.99 5.38 -22.36
CA LYS A 218 3.06 4.48 -21.92
C LYS A 218 3.11 4.37 -20.40
N ALA A 219 3.49 3.21 -19.93
CA ALA A 219 3.92 3.03 -18.55
C ALA A 219 5.31 3.64 -18.34
N LEU A 220 5.54 4.16 -17.15
CA LEU A 220 6.87 4.51 -16.66
C LEU A 220 7.09 3.75 -15.34
N PRO A 221 7.74 2.58 -15.42
CA PRO A 221 7.99 1.76 -14.23
C PRO A 221 8.91 2.47 -13.24
N ILE A 222 8.48 2.56 -11.98
CA ILE A 222 9.33 2.99 -10.87
C ILE A 222 10.08 1.77 -10.30
N THR A 223 11.30 1.98 -9.82
CA THR A 223 12.17 0.89 -9.35
C THR A 223 12.67 1.08 -7.92
N ASN A 224 13.03 2.27 -7.55
CA ASN A 224 13.65 2.58 -6.25
C ASN A 224 12.87 3.63 -5.46
N GLU A 225 11.93 4.33 -6.10
CA GLU A 225 11.16 5.39 -5.50
C GLU A 225 10.13 4.81 -4.53
N LYS A 226 10.08 5.37 -3.33
CA LYS A 226 9.07 5.00 -2.35
C LYS A 226 7.75 5.67 -2.68
N TRP A 227 6.69 4.91 -2.57
CA TRP A 227 5.32 5.40 -2.66
C TRP A 227 4.38 4.50 -1.86
N TYR A 228 3.24 5.02 -1.48
CA TYR A 228 2.19 4.25 -0.84
C TYR A 228 0.82 4.92 -1.07
N GLU A 229 -0.24 4.12 -1.24
CA GLU A 229 -1.62 4.55 -1.31
C GLU A 229 -2.26 4.30 0.06
N ILE A 230 -2.88 5.33 0.64
CA ILE A 230 -3.40 5.27 2.01
C ILE A 230 -4.90 5.16 1.98
N ASP A 231 -5.43 3.97 2.07
CA ASP A 231 -6.84 3.69 2.01
C ASP A 231 -7.49 3.45 3.36
N ASP A 232 -6.76 2.87 4.29
CA ASP A 232 -7.22 2.55 5.62
C ASP A 232 -6.15 2.81 6.71
N LYS A 233 -6.45 2.41 7.95
CA LYS A 233 -5.53 2.61 9.08
C LYS A 233 -4.26 1.78 8.98
N GLN A 234 -4.33 0.61 8.38
CA GLN A 234 -3.14 -0.24 8.19
C GLN A 234 -2.21 0.37 7.17
N ASP A 235 -2.76 0.93 6.09
CA ASP A 235 -1.97 1.65 5.09
C ASP A 235 -1.29 2.88 5.70
N LEU A 236 -2.03 3.62 6.53
CA LEU A 236 -1.47 4.77 7.25
C LEU A 236 -0.29 4.37 8.13
N ASP A 237 -0.44 3.29 8.92
CA ASP A 237 0.62 2.77 9.79
C ASP A 237 1.85 2.29 8.98
N ILE A 238 1.64 1.66 7.83
CA ILE A 238 2.74 1.23 6.94
C ILE A 238 3.41 2.44 6.31
N ALA A 239 2.64 3.39 5.79
CA ALA A 239 3.17 4.63 5.22
C ALA A 239 4.00 5.42 6.25
N GLU A 240 3.54 5.51 7.49
CA GLU A 240 4.32 6.12 8.57
C GLU A 240 5.66 5.42 8.83
N ALA A 241 5.74 4.10 8.65
CA ALA A 241 7.00 3.37 8.81
C ALA A 241 7.92 3.53 7.58
N VAL A 242 7.35 3.46 6.36
CA VAL A 242 8.11 3.59 5.09
C VAL A 242 8.73 4.99 4.96
N PHE A 243 7.99 6.03 5.37
CA PHE A 243 8.38 7.44 5.28
C PHE A 243 8.84 8.03 6.62
N ALA A 244 9.24 7.19 7.58
CA ALA A 244 9.85 7.65 8.83
C ALA A 244 11.23 8.28 8.57
N GLU A 245 11.61 9.22 9.43
CA GLU A 245 12.99 9.71 9.47
C GLU A 245 13.93 8.60 9.98
N ASP A 246 15.17 8.58 9.52
CA ASP A 246 16.16 7.54 9.85
C ASP A 246 16.29 7.26 11.36
N LYS A 247 16.16 8.31 12.19
CA LYS A 247 16.20 8.19 13.66
C LYS A 247 15.02 7.41 14.26
N ASP A 248 13.87 7.38 13.59
CA ASP A 248 12.62 6.80 14.07
C ASP A 248 12.28 5.46 13.42
N ILE A 249 12.92 5.16 12.28
CA ILE A 249 12.61 4.00 11.44
C ILE A 249 12.73 2.67 12.21
N ILE A 250 13.79 2.52 13.04
CA ILE A 250 14.02 1.31 13.83
C ILE A 250 12.87 1.09 14.82
N ASN A 251 12.42 2.14 15.50
CA ASN A 251 11.33 2.05 16.46
C ASN A 251 10.00 1.70 15.79
N LYS A 252 9.75 2.24 14.60
CA LYS A 252 8.55 1.94 13.80
C LYS A 252 8.50 0.46 13.39
N TYR A 253 9.63 -0.13 13.00
CA TYR A 253 9.70 -1.56 12.67
C TYR A 253 9.70 -2.46 13.90
N TYR A 254 10.43 -2.09 14.95
CA TYR A 254 10.61 -2.92 16.14
C TYR A 254 9.28 -3.23 16.84
N GLY A 255 8.37 -2.26 16.90
CA GLY A 255 7.05 -2.43 17.50
C GLY A 255 6.09 -3.36 16.74
N ARG A 256 6.44 -3.81 15.53
CA ARG A 256 5.54 -4.61 14.68
C ARG A 256 5.56 -6.10 14.98
N TYR A 257 6.64 -6.62 15.52
CA TYR A 257 6.82 -8.05 15.86
C TYR A 257 6.56 -9.01 14.68
N GLY A 258 6.78 -8.58 13.43
CA GLY A 258 6.58 -9.37 12.23
C GLY A 258 5.90 -8.59 11.09
N GLY A 259 5.45 -9.31 10.07
CA GLY A 259 4.82 -8.69 8.89
C GLY A 259 5.83 -7.95 8.01
N PHE A 260 7.11 -8.23 8.14
CA PHE A 260 8.20 -7.51 7.43
C PHE A 260 8.22 -7.78 5.92
N TRP A 261 7.48 -8.76 5.44
CA TRP A 261 7.23 -8.98 4.03
C TRP A 261 6.54 -7.78 3.33
N ARG A 262 5.94 -6.87 4.11
CA ARG A 262 5.37 -5.60 3.61
C ARG A 262 6.44 -4.53 3.35
N PHE A 263 7.69 -4.81 3.71
CA PHE A 263 8.83 -3.90 3.55
C PHE A 263 9.94 -4.62 2.78
N PRO A 264 9.75 -4.90 1.48
CA PRO A 264 10.63 -5.78 0.71
C PRO A 264 12.08 -5.29 0.59
N GLN A 265 12.30 -3.99 0.78
CA GLN A 265 13.66 -3.41 0.76
C GLN A 265 14.36 -3.46 2.13
N MET A 266 13.65 -3.86 3.19
CA MET A 266 14.22 -3.96 4.53
C MET A 266 15.06 -5.23 4.66
N LEU A 267 16.27 -5.09 5.18
CA LEU A 267 17.11 -6.23 5.56
C LEU A 267 16.74 -6.67 6.98
N ASP A 268 16.03 -7.79 7.08
CA ASP A 268 15.60 -8.35 8.36
C ASP A 268 16.68 -9.28 8.94
N TYR A 269 17.30 -8.84 10.04
CA TYR A 269 18.22 -9.64 10.86
C TYR A 269 17.62 -10.03 12.22
N CYS A 270 16.34 -9.71 12.45
CA CYS A 270 15.68 -9.95 13.74
C CYS A 270 15.01 -11.33 13.80
N TYR A 271 14.32 -11.74 12.74
CA TYR A 271 13.61 -13.01 12.70
C TYR A 271 14.43 -14.09 11.98
N LEU A 272 14.82 -15.12 12.74
CA LEU A 272 15.62 -16.25 12.25
C LEU A 272 14.71 -17.30 11.58
N VAL A 273 14.08 -16.94 10.48
CA VAL A 273 13.34 -17.89 9.65
C VAL A 273 14.26 -18.50 8.59
N ASN A 274 14.03 -19.77 8.27
CA ASN A 274 14.72 -20.39 7.15
C ASN A 274 13.84 -20.30 5.89
N PRO A 275 14.11 -19.37 4.95
CA PRO A 275 13.30 -19.20 3.75
C PRO A 275 13.43 -20.38 2.77
N TYR A 276 14.41 -21.26 2.96
CA TYR A 276 14.68 -22.41 2.11
C TYR A 276 14.13 -23.72 2.68
N PHE A 277 13.43 -23.67 3.80
CA PHE A 277 12.92 -24.87 4.48
C PHE A 277 11.88 -25.63 3.66
N SER A 278 10.98 -24.92 2.97
CA SER A 278 9.89 -25.57 2.23
C SER A 278 10.43 -26.22 0.94
N SER A 279 10.38 -27.54 0.86
CA SER A 279 10.58 -28.22 -0.42
C SER A 279 9.39 -27.93 -1.36
N SER A 280 9.61 -28.00 -2.68
CA SER A 280 8.51 -27.88 -3.67
C SER A 280 7.39 -28.87 -3.40
N LYS A 281 7.76 -30.12 -3.08
CA LYS A 281 6.79 -31.17 -2.74
C LYS A 281 5.89 -30.80 -1.56
N LEU A 282 6.44 -30.21 -0.50
CA LEU A 282 5.65 -29.74 0.66
C LEU A 282 4.70 -28.62 0.26
N LEU A 283 5.17 -27.66 -0.54
CA LEU A 283 4.35 -26.56 -1.03
C LEU A 283 3.22 -27.07 -1.92
N ASP A 284 3.51 -27.99 -2.85
CA ASP A 284 2.51 -28.62 -3.74
C ASP A 284 1.44 -29.37 -2.93
N GLU A 285 1.85 -30.12 -1.90
CA GLU A 285 0.92 -30.82 -1.00
C GLU A 285 0.04 -29.85 -0.21
N MET A 286 0.60 -28.79 0.34
CA MET A 286 -0.17 -27.76 1.05
C MET A 286 -1.15 -27.06 0.10
N GLN A 287 -0.73 -26.70 -1.10
CA GLN A 287 -1.62 -26.09 -2.10
C GLN A 287 -2.77 -26.99 -2.50
N ALA A 288 -2.49 -28.28 -2.75
CA ALA A 288 -3.53 -29.28 -3.09
C ALA A 288 -4.57 -29.46 -1.97
N ASN A 289 -4.16 -29.29 -0.72
CA ASN A 289 -5.03 -29.46 0.45
C ASN A 289 -5.49 -28.13 1.05
N PHE A 290 -5.13 -26.99 0.46
CA PHE A 290 -5.32 -25.65 1.06
C PHE A 290 -6.77 -25.39 1.50
N LYS A 291 -7.76 -25.78 0.65
CA LYS A 291 -9.17 -25.61 0.99
C LYS A 291 -9.53 -26.35 2.28
N THR A 292 -9.14 -27.63 2.39
CA THR A 292 -9.39 -28.44 3.60
C THR A 292 -8.69 -27.87 4.82
N LEU A 293 -7.41 -27.47 4.67
CA LEU A 293 -6.64 -26.87 5.76
C LEU A 293 -7.24 -25.55 6.26
N LEU A 294 -7.91 -24.81 5.38
CA LEU A 294 -8.54 -23.54 5.72
C LEU A 294 -9.94 -23.70 6.35
N THR A 295 -10.72 -24.71 5.92
CA THR A 295 -12.14 -24.83 6.25
C THR A 295 -12.44 -25.84 7.35
N GLU A 296 -11.49 -26.72 7.69
CA GLU A 296 -11.68 -27.78 8.68
C GLU A 296 -10.90 -27.49 9.97
N TYR A 297 -11.41 -28.00 11.09
CA TYR A 297 -10.70 -27.92 12.35
C TYR A 297 -9.45 -28.82 12.34
N PRO A 298 -8.30 -28.34 12.85
CA PRO A 298 -7.11 -29.16 12.98
C PRO A 298 -7.31 -30.28 14.02
N SER A 299 -6.49 -31.32 13.90
CA SER A 299 -6.43 -32.38 14.92
C SER A 299 -5.99 -31.83 16.29
N GLY A 300 -6.56 -32.37 17.33
CA GLY A 300 -6.22 -31.98 18.69
C GLY A 300 -4.81 -32.46 19.12
N MET A 301 -4.32 -31.94 20.25
CA MET A 301 -2.97 -32.19 20.78
C MET A 301 -2.65 -33.69 20.93
N LYS A 302 -3.64 -34.51 21.33
CA LYS A 302 -3.43 -35.96 21.49
C LYS A 302 -3.01 -36.64 20.17
N VAL A 303 -3.63 -36.26 19.05
CA VAL A 303 -3.27 -36.80 17.73
C VAL A 303 -1.91 -36.28 17.30
N ASN A 304 -1.63 -34.99 17.52
CA ASN A 304 -0.35 -34.37 17.16
C ASN A 304 0.80 -34.98 17.96
N SER A 305 0.63 -35.24 19.28
CA SER A 305 1.61 -35.95 20.12
C SER A 305 1.85 -37.39 19.62
N LEU A 306 0.78 -38.10 19.21
CA LEU A 306 0.90 -39.45 18.66
C LEU A 306 1.71 -39.46 17.35
N LEU A 307 1.42 -38.53 16.46
CA LEU A 307 2.16 -38.43 15.19
C LEU A 307 3.64 -38.10 15.42
N ALA A 308 3.94 -37.14 16.28
CA ALA A 308 5.30 -36.79 16.67
C ALA A 308 6.02 -37.99 17.34
N SER A 309 5.33 -38.72 18.20
CA SER A 309 5.84 -39.95 18.82
C SER A 309 6.30 -40.97 17.80
N LYS A 310 5.49 -41.21 16.75
CA LYS A 310 5.85 -42.11 15.66
C LYS A 310 7.04 -41.62 14.83
N CYS A 311 7.11 -40.31 14.59
CA CYS A 311 8.22 -39.74 13.81
C CYS A 311 9.57 -39.80 14.56
N TRP A 312 9.56 -39.58 15.86
CA TRP A 312 10.79 -39.46 16.65
C TRP A 312 11.14 -40.69 17.51
N GLY A 313 10.29 -41.70 17.55
CA GLY A 313 10.50 -42.89 18.38
C GLY A 313 10.46 -42.61 19.88
N ILE A 314 9.79 -41.56 20.30
CA ILE A 314 9.63 -41.14 21.71
C ILE A 314 8.22 -41.48 22.16
N ARG A 315 8.05 -41.89 23.41
CA ARG A 315 6.71 -42.18 23.94
C ARG A 315 5.83 -40.94 23.92
N GLN A 316 4.56 -41.11 23.54
CA GLN A 316 3.61 -40.02 23.35
C GLN A 316 3.45 -39.14 24.62
N GLU A 317 3.53 -39.73 25.80
CA GLU A 317 3.36 -39.02 27.06
C GLU A 317 4.47 -38.02 27.37
N TYR A 318 5.60 -38.08 26.61
CA TYR A 318 6.74 -37.17 26.75
C TYR A 318 6.77 -36.06 25.73
N ILE A 319 5.70 -35.96 24.90
CA ILE A 319 5.64 -34.99 23.82
C ILE A 319 4.45 -34.03 24.01
N VAL A 320 4.72 -32.77 24.10
CA VAL A 320 3.72 -31.69 24.14
C VAL A 320 3.91 -30.81 22.90
N PRO A 321 3.04 -30.92 21.89
CA PRO A 321 3.07 -30.02 20.76
C PRO A 321 2.43 -28.67 21.12
N GLY A 322 2.90 -27.59 20.52
CA GLY A 322 2.38 -26.24 20.70
C GLY A 322 2.58 -25.38 19.46
N ASN A 323 1.94 -24.20 19.44
CA ASN A 323 2.05 -23.23 18.35
C ASN A 323 3.34 -22.39 18.49
N GLY A 324 4.48 -23.05 18.33
CA GLY A 324 5.79 -22.44 18.47
C GLY A 324 6.29 -22.38 19.92
N ALA A 325 7.55 -21.95 20.06
CA ALA A 325 8.24 -21.91 21.33
C ALA A 325 7.59 -20.97 22.37
N ALA A 326 7.03 -19.86 21.94
CA ALA A 326 6.45 -18.85 22.83
C ALA A 326 5.27 -19.40 23.67
N GLU A 327 4.40 -20.25 23.05
CA GLU A 327 3.31 -20.90 23.77
C GLU A 327 3.85 -21.90 24.81
N LEU A 328 4.80 -22.72 24.43
CA LEU A 328 5.40 -23.72 25.33
C LEU A 328 6.18 -23.06 26.47
N ILE A 329 6.91 -21.98 26.18
CA ILE A 329 7.62 -21.19 27.21
C ILE A 329 6.61 -20.60 28.19
N LYS A 330 5.51 -20.02 27.70
CA LYS A 330 4.44 -19.50 28.56
C LYS A 330 3.92 -20.58 29.51
N CYS A 331 3.51 -21.73 28.96
CA CYS A 331 3.03 -22.85 29.76
C CYS A 331 4.07 -23.33 30.81
N LEU A 332 5.34 -23.38 30.40
CA LEU A 332 6.43 -23.80 31.30
C LEU A 332 6.64 -22.79 32.44
N MET A 333 6.60 -21.50 32.15
CA MET A 333 6.80 -20.45 33.16
C MET A 333 5.61 -20.35 34.12
N GLU A 334 4.41 -20.69 33.70
CA GLU A 334 3.20 -20.74 34.55
C GLU A 334 3.16 -21.95 35.51
N LEU A 335 3.97 -22.99 35.25
CA LEU A 335 4.03 -24.18 36.09
C LEU A 335 4.88 -23.99 37.37
N ASP A 336 5.78 -23.01 37.38
CA ASP A 336 6.70 -22.76 38.48
C ASP A 336 6.42 -21.39 39.13
N ASN A 337 6.23 -21.38 40.45
CA ASN A 337 6.02 -20.17 41.23
C ASN A 337 7.31 -19.69 41.97
N GLY A 338 8.46 -20.28 41.62
CA GLY A 338 9.75 -19.97 42.20
C GLY A 338 10.57 -18.94 41.42
N LYS A 339 11.76 -18.62 41.93
CA LYS A 339 12.74 -17.81 41.24
C LYS A 339 13.38 -18.60 40.12
N ILE A 340 13.38 -18.05 38.94
CA ILE A 340 13.93 -18.69 37.74
C ILE A 340 15.22 -18.01 37.31
N GLY A 341 16.30 -18.79 37.20
CA GLY A 341 17.59 -18.33 36.65
C GLY A 341 17.53 -18.19 35.14
N ILE A 342 17.83 -17.01 34.63
CA ILE A 342 17.81 -16.71 33.18
C ILE A 342 19.18 -16.25 32.73
N ILE A 343 19.73 -16.95 31.75
CA ILE A 343 20.99 -16.56 31.11
C ILE A 343 20.77 -15.29 30.30
N ARG A 344 21.66 -14.32 30.41
CA ARG A 344 21.63 -13.09 29.59
C ARG A 344 22.92 -12.96 28.77
N PRO A 345 22.80 -12.60 27.49
CA PRO A 345 21.57 -12.38 26.70
C PRO A 345 20.82 -13.67 26.41
N THR A 346 19.49 -13.58 26.26
CA THR A 346 18.61 -14.72 25.97
C THR A 346 17.45 -14.28 25.09
N PHE A 347 16.64 -15.24 24.66
CA PHE A 347 15.34 -14.99 24.04
C PHE A 347 14.37 -14.39 25.07
N GLU A 348 13.88 -13.18 24.82
CA GLU A 348 13.12 -12.37 25.78
C GLU A 348 11.77 -12.98 26.21
N GLU A 349 11.25 -14.01 25.51
CA GLU A 349 10.03 -14.71 25.92
C GLU A 349 10.15 -15.35 27.31
N TYR A 350 11.34 -15.75 27.75
CA TYR A 350 11.52 -16.26 29.09
C TYR A 350 11.34 -15.20 30.18
N PRO A 351 12.07 -14.08 30.19
CA PRO A 351 11.90 -13.06 31.21
C PRO A 351 10.57 -12.30 31.09
N ASN A 352 10.03 -12.12 29.87
CA ASN A 352 8.78 -11.40 29.66
C ASN A 352 7.54 -12.12 30.21
N ARG A 353 7.63 -13.42 30.54
CA ARG A 353 6.55 -14.20 31.13
C ARG A 353 6.56 -14.23 32.66
N LEU A 354 7.54 -13.57 33.27
CA LEU A 354 7.76 -13.58 34.70
C LEU A 354 7.68 -12.14 35.27
N GLU A 355 7.20 -12.03 36.49
CA GLU A 355 7.36 -10.78 37.25
C GLU A 355 8.86 -10.56 37.54
N LYS A 356 9.31 -9.32 37.57
CA LYS A 356 10.73 -8.97 37.68
C LYS A 356 11.40 -9.60 38.93
N ASP A 357 10.68 -9.74 40.02
CA ASP A 357 11.18 -10.27 41.27
C ASP A 357 11.46 -11.79 41.23
N PHE A 358 10.89 -12.48 40.24
CA PHE A 358 11.13 -13.91 40.02
C PHE A 358 12.29 -14.18 39.05
N VAL A 359 12.82 -13.16 38.36
CA VAL A 359 13.91 -13.30 37.41
C VAL A 359 15.26 -13.15 38.12
N VAL A 360 16.07 -14.19 38.10
CA VAL A 360 17.48 -14.15 38.55
C VAL A 360 18.40 -14.14 37.29
N PRO A 361 18.94 -12.98 36.92
CA PRO A 361 19.79 -12.92 35.73
C PRO A 361 21.15 -13.58 35.99
N PHE A 362 21.58 -14.39 35.05
CA PHE A 362 22.90 -15.02 35.05
C PHE A 362 23.65 -14.60 33.75
N VAL A 363 24.74 -13.90 33.93
CA VAL A 363 25.61 -13.49 32.80
C VAL A 363 26.82 -14.44 32.77
N PRO A 364 26.93 -15.30 31.75
CA PRO A 364 28.09 -16.17 31.64
C PRO A 364 29.38 -15.36 31.49
N LYS A 365 30.40 -15.70 32.25
CA LYS A 365 31.74 -15.15 32.04
C LYS A 365 32.42 -15.93 30.91
N PHE A 366 32.33 -15.38 29.69
CA PHE A 366 33.14 -15.90 28.60
C PHE A 366 34.60 -15.45 28.82
N ARG A 367 35.55 -16.38 28.91
CA ARG A 367 36.95 -16.08 28.68
C ARG A 367 37.15 -16.12 27.18
N LEU A 368 37.43 -14.97 26.58
CA LEU A 368 37.91 -14.87 25.19
C LEU A 368 39.30 -15.46 25.11
#